data_0890a2039b090961c04d800e804b2f46
#
_entry.id   0890a2039b090961c04d800e804b2f46
#
_cell.length_a   1.000
_cell.length_b   1.000
_cell.length_c   1.000
_cell.angle_alpha   90.00
_cell.angle_beta   90.00
_cell.angle_gamma   90.00
#
_symmetry.space_group_name_H-M   'P 1'
#
loop_
_entity.id
_entity.type
_entity.pdbx_description
1 polymer ?
#
loop_
_entity_poly.entity_id
_entity_poly.type
_entity_poly.pdbx_seq_one_letter_code
_entity_poly.pdbx_strand_id
1 'polypeptide(L)'
;MIASLDVVEVLLALCLATAALLCLFDRHLVRACCCFGVFTLSMALVWLTLGAPWLALTEGFIGALLTVPCFFYALGIFPASSPALPHYDHVKEPLARGMTRTLLALAWCVMVGAVIRLVLPAMVYSPLEHPLLFVGVVIVATAMGAFAWHRHLLRRLLAFNVLGSGVFLLLAGMAGTSMQSQALITIGLAVAWLGSLLSALLIRTLYLREGPAALLGARELQESEQ
;
A
#
# COMPACT_ATOMS: atom_id res chain seq x y z
N MET A 1 28.44 9.36 14.67
CA MET A 1 27.14 8.82 15.08
C MET A 1 25.98 9.44 14.29
N ILE A 2 25.96 10.74 14.02
CA ILE A 2 24.92 11.42 13.20
C ILE A 2 24.92 10.92 11.74
N ALA A 3 26.10 10.90 11.09
CA ALA A 3 26.24 10.45 9.71
C ALA A 3 25.84 8.97 9.44
N SER A 4 25.92 8.10 10.45
CA SER A 4 25.53 6.71 10.33
C SER A 4 24.01 6.51 10.44
N LEU A 5 23.31 7.36 11.21
CA LEU A 5 21.86 7.38 11.31
C LEU A 5 21.24 7.83 9.99
N ASP A 6 21.79 8.89 9.37
CA ASP A 6 21.31 9.39 8.07
C ASP A 6 21.40 8.32 6.97
N VAL A 7 22.48 7.51 6.95
CA VAL A 7 22.63 6.42 5.98
C VAL A 7 21.59 5.32 6.19
N VAL A 8 21.33 4.94 7.45
CA VAL A 8 20.31 3.91 7.76
C VAL A 8 18.92 4.39 7.36
N GLU A 9 18.57 5.64 7.65
CA GLU A 9 17.28 6.21 7.25
C GLU A 9 17.10 6.23 5.73
N VAL A 10 18.13 6.63 4.98
CA VAL A 10 18.09 6.63 3.51
C VAL A 10 17.94 5.21 2.95
N LEU A 11 18.69 4.25 3.49
CA LEU A 11 18.56 2.84 3.06
C LEU A 11 17.18 2.29 3.35
N LEU A 12 16.65 2.60 4.53
CA LEU A 12 15.31 2.16 4.94
C LEU A 12 14.23 2.82 4.09
N ALA A 13 14.37 4.10 3.77
CA ALA A 13 13.50 4.84 2.87
C ALA A 13 13.50 4.21 1.46
N LEU A 14 14.67 3.86 0.92
CA LEU A 14 14.79 3.18 -0.38
C LEU A 14 14.17 1.78 -0.34
N CYS A 15 14.41 1.02 0.72
CA CYS A 15 13.82 -0.30 0.91
C CYS A 15 12.28 -0.21 0.95
N LEU A 16 11.75 0.76 1.70
CA LEU A 16 10.32 0.98 1.83
C LEU A 16 9.68 1.38 0.50
N ALA A 17 10.30 2.31 -0.25
CA ALA A 17 9.84 2.73 -1.57
C ALA A 17 9.86 1.58 -2.57
N THR A 18 10.94 0.81 -2.62
CA THR A 18 11.05 -0.33 -3.55
C THR A 18 10.05 -1.42 -3.22
N ALA A 19 9.86 -1.75 -1.94
CA ALA A 19 8.86 -2.73 -1.51
C ALA A 19 7.44 -2.28 -1.85
N ALA A 20 7.10 -1.00 -1.66
CA ALA A 20 5.82 -0.41 -2.03
C ALA A 20 5.59 -0.48 -3.55
N LEU A 21 6.57 -0.10 -4.36
CA LEU A 21 6.46 -0.15 -5.82
C LEU A 21 6.31 -1.60 -6.33
N LEU A 22 7.08 -2.54 -5.81
CA LEU A 22 6.95 -3.96 -6.16
C LEU A 22 5.56 -4.49 -5.76
N CYS A 23 5.07 -4.15 -4.58
CA CYS A 23 3.73 -4.53 -4.14
C CYS A 23 2.64 -3.99 -5.08
N LEU A 24 2.76 -2.74 -5.54
CA LEU A 24 1.74 -2.07 -6.34
C LEU A 24 1.77 -2.49 -7.82
N PHE A 25 2.96 -2.74 -8.39
CA PHE A 25 3.12 -2.92 -9.84
C PHE A 25 3.45 -4.35 -10.28
N ASP A 26 3.77 -5.28 -9.36
CA ASP A 26 3.99 -6.68 -9.74
C ASP A 26 2.68 -7.31 -10.24
N ARG A 27 2.73 -7.89 -11.43
CA ARG A 27 1.57 -8.56 -12.05
C ARG A 27 1.22 -9.89 -11.40
N HIS A 28 2.14 -10.47 -10.65
CA HIS A 28 1.94 -11.73 -9.96
C HIS A 28 1.35 -11.48 -8.57
N LEU A 29 0.06 -11.75 -8.39
CA LEU A 29 -0.68 -11.42 -7.17
C LEU A 29 -0.08 -12.01 -5.89
N VAL A 30 0.41 -13.25 -5.95
CA VAL A 30 1.06 -13.90 -4.79
C VAL A 30 2.33 -13.15 -4.40
N ARG A 31 3.17 -12.79 -5.38
CA ARG A 31 4.37 -11.99 -5.11
C ARG A 31 4.05 -10.61 -4.58
N ALA A 32 3.02 -9.96 -5.12
CA ALA A 32 2.56 -8.67 -4.61
C ALA A 32 2.15 -8.75 -3.12
N CYS A 33 1.46 -9.83 -2.71
CA CYS A 33 1.12 -10.07 -1.30
C CYS A 33 2.37 -10.33 -0.43
N CYS A 34 3.36 -11.07 -0.95
CA CYS A 34 4.64 -11.25 -0.25
C CYS A 34 5.41 -9.94 -0.12
N CYS A 35 5.47 -9.14 -1.20
CA CYS A 35 6.09 -7.81 -1.18
C CYS A 35 5.40 -6.87 -0.20
N PHE A 36 4.06 -6.99 -0.04
CA PHE A 36 3.34 -6.26 1.00
C PHE A 36 3.82 -6.67 2.41
N GLY A 37 4.07 -7.95 2.66
CA GLY A 37 4.65 -8.42 3.92
C GLY A 37 6.03 -7.80 4.18
N VAL A 38 6.90 -7.74 3.17
CA VAL A 38 8.21 -7.06 3.26
C VAL A 38 8.03 -5.58 3.51
N PHE A 39 7.07 -4.93 2.83
CA PHE A 39 6.74 -3.52 3.02
C PHE A 39 6.32 -3.22 4.47
N THR A 40 5.41 -4.00 5.06
CA THR A 40 4.94 -3.79 6.44
C THR A 40 6.04 -4.05 7.47
N LEU A 41 6.91 -5.05 7.25
CA LEU A 41 8.08 -5.26 8.10
C LEU A 41 9.07 -4.11 8.00
N SER A 42 9.34 -3.59 6.80
CA SER A 42 10.16 -2.39 6.60
C SER A 42 9.55 -1.17 7.29
N MET A 43 8.21 -1.04 7.24
CA MET A 43 7.49 0.02 7.93
C MET A 43 7.61 -0.10 9.45
N ALA A 44 7.55 -1.32 10.01
CA ALA A 44 7.80 -1.56 11.43
C ALA A 44 9.22 -1.13 11.85
N LEU A 45 10.23 -1.36 10.99
CA LEU A 45 11.59 -0.85 11.24
C LEU A 45 11.64 0.69 11.19
N VAL A 46 10.90 1.33 10.29
CA VAL A 46 10.77 2.80 10.26
C VAL A 46 10.20 3.32 11.59
N TRP A 47 9.18 2.66 12.15
CA TRP A 47 8.62 3.04 13.44
C TRP A 47 9.63 2.92 14.58
N LEU A 48 10.52 1.90 14.54
CA LEU A 48 11.60 1.77 15.52
C LEU A 48 12.62 2.91 15.41
N THR A 49 13.03 3.29 14.19
CA THR A 49 13.97 4.41 13.99
C THR A 49 13.37 5.75 14.42
N LEU A 50 12.06 5.94 14.27
CA LEU A 50 11.34 7.12 14.74
C LEU A 50 11.08 7.12 16.26
N GLY A 51 11.56 6.11 17.01
CA GLY A 51 11.37 6.02 18.46
C GLY A 51 9.94 5.67 18.88
N ALA A 52 9.17 5.00 18.03
CA ALA A 52 7.78 4.59 18.28
C ALA A 52 7.64 3.05 18.36
N PRO A 53 8.17 2.38 19.41
CA PRO A 53 8.21 0.93 19.49
C PRO A 53 6.81 0.29 19.52
N TRP A 54 5.82 0.95 20.09
CA TRP A 54 4.44 0.47 20.08
C TRP A 54 3.86 0.42 18.68
N LEU A 55 4.12 1.44 17.84
CA LEU A 55 3.71 1.42 16.44
C LEU A 55 4.44 0.34 15.64
N ALA A 56 5.72 0.12 15.92
CA ALA A 56 6.48 -0.96 15.30
C ALA A 56 5.88 -2.34 15.61
N LEU A 57 5.53 -2.61 16.85
CA LEU A 57 4.87 -3.85 17.25
C LEU A 57 3.49 -4.00 16.62
N THR A 58 2.68 -2.95 16.63
CA THR A 58 1.33 -2.97 16.04
C THR A 58 1.37 -3.12 14.53
N GLU A 59 2.27 -2.42 13.82
CA GLU A 59 2.46 -2.57 12.37
C GLU A 59 2.93 -3.98 12.01
N GLY A 60 3.92 -4.53 12.73
CA GLY A 60 4.40 -5.89 12.52
C GLY A 60 3.31 -6.94 12.76
N PHE A 61 2.51 -6.77 13.82
CA PHE A 61 1.44 -7.70 14.15
C PHE A 61 0.25 -7.55 13.21
N ILE A 62 -0.29 -6.35 13.04
CA ILE A 62 -1.48 -6.10 12.23
C ILE A 62 -1.14 -6.19 10.74
N GLY A 63 -0.08 -5.55 10.30
CA GLY A 63 0.30 -5.48 8.88
C GLY A 63 0.85 -6.81 8.37
N ALA A 64 1.91 -7.35 8.99
CA ALA A 64 2.53 -8.57 8.49
C ALA A 64 1.79 -9.84 8.93
N LEU A 65 1.43 -9.98 10.22
CA LEU A 65 0.91 -11.24 10.75
C LEU A 65 -0.59 -11.42 10.51
N LEU A 66 -1.39 -10.36 10.49
CA LEU A 66 -2.84 -10.46 10.29
C LEU A 66 -3.27 -10.11 8.86
N THR A 67 -2.74 -9.04 8.26
CA THR A 67 -3.20 -8.58 6.94
C THR A 67 -2.70 -9.47 5.80
N VAL A 68 -1.45 -9.93 5.85
CA VAL A 68 -0.91 -10.81 4.80
C VAL A 68 -1.68 -12.14 4.68
N PRO A 69 -2.01 -12.86 5.77
CA PRO A 69 -2.87 -14.02 5.69
C PRO A 69 -4.28 -13.74 5.14
N CYS A 70 -4.86 -12.55 5.42
CA CYS A 70 -6.13 -12.14 4.81
C CYS A 70 -6.04 -12.08 3.28
N PHE A 71 -4.93 -11.59 2.74
CA PHE A 71 -4.71 -11.58 1.29
C PHE A 71 -4.53 -12.99 0.72
N PHE A 72 -3.80 -13.86 1.40
CA PHE A 72 -3.68 -15.25 0.98
C PHE A 72 -5.01 -16.01 1.08
N TYR A 73 -5.84 -15.68 2.06
CA TYR A 73 -7.20 -16.18 2.13
C TYR A 73 -8.05 -15.69 0.94
N ALA A 74 -7.99 -14.41 0.60
CA ALA A 74 -8.67 -13.85 -0.56
C ALA A 74 -8.23 -14.53 -1.86
N LEU A 75 -6.94 -14.85 -2.01
CA LEU A 75 -6.38 -15.60 -3.14
C LEU A 75 -6.84 -17.07 -3.18
N GLY A 76 -7.38 -17.61 -2.07
CA GLY A 76 -7.78 -19.01 -1.98
C GLY A 76 -6.65 -19.98 -1.78
N ILE A 77 -5.50 -19.49 -1.28
CA ILE A 77 -4.37 -20.37 -0.90
C ILE A 77 -4.72 -21.14 0.38
N PHE A 78 -5.56 -20.59 1.23
CA PHE A 78 -6.09 -21.21 2.45
C PHE A 78 -7.62 -21.16 2.45
N PRO A 79 -8.32 -22.28 2.67
CA PRO A 79 -7.86 -23.67 2.68
C PRO A 79 -7.61 -24.21 1.26
N ALA A 80 -6.66 -25.12 1.11
CA ALA A 80 -6.20 -25.67 -0.17
C ALA A 80 -7.28 -26.42 -0.99
N SER A 81 -8.43 -26.71 -0.40
CA SER A 81 -9.58 -27.37 -1.05
C SER A 81 -10.48 -26.45 -1.87
N SER A 82 -10.24 -25.15 -1.81
CA SER A 82 -11.06 -24.14 -2.52
C SER A 82 -10.43 -23.73 -3.85
N PRO A 83 -11.22 -23.41 -4.88
CA PRO A 83 -10.67 -22.90 -6.14
C PRO A 83 -9.84 -21.64 -5.89
N ALA A 84 -8.57 -21.65 -6.33
CA ALA A 84 -7.68 -20.51 -6.20
C ALA A 84 -8.01 -19.45 -7.25
N LEU A 85 -7.81 -18.16 -6.89
CA LEU A 85 -7.87 -17.07 -7.87
C LEU A 85 -6.77 -17.21 -8.92
N PRO A 86 -6.97 -16.70 -10.15
CA PRO A 86 -5.92 -16.60 -11.13
C PRO A 86 -4.72 -15.85 -10.55
N HIS A 87 -3.53 -16.45 -10.59
CA HIS A 87 -2.32 -15.88 -10.00
C HIS A 87 -1.78 -14.68 -10.79
N TYR A 88 -2.23 -14.52 -12.04
CA TYR A 88 -1.81 -13.45 -12.96
C TYR A 88 -2.97 -12.54 -13.30
N ASP A 89 -2.68 -11.25 -13.32
CA ASP A 89 -3.55 -10.25 -13.89
C ASP A 89 -3.34 -10.23 -15.42
N HIS A 90 -4.24 -10.89 -16.15
CA HIS A 90 -4.17 -11.07 -17.61
C HIS A 90 -4.66 -9.89 -18.44
N VAL A 91 -4.90 -8.73 -17.83
CA VAL A 91 -5.34 -7.55 -18.57
C VAL A 91 -4.22 -7.10 -19.53
N LYS A 92 -4.31 -7.52 -20.80
CA LYS A 92 -3.47 -7.02 -21.89
C LYS A 92 -3.89 -5.59 -22.21
N GLU A 93 -3.18 -4.63 -21.66
CA GLU A 93 -3.41 -3.23 -22.04
C GLU A 93 -2.56 -2.84 -23.24
N PRO A 94 -3.13 -2.11 -24.22
CA PRO A 94 -2.34 -1.54 -25.31
C PRO A 94 -1.32 -0.54 -24.75
N LEU A 95 -0.09 -0.57 -25.29
CA LEU A 95 1.05 0.26 -24.87
C LEU A 95 0.69 1.76 -24.73
N ALA A 96 -0.14 2.28 -25.64
CA ALA A 96 -0.58 3.68 -25.60
C ALA A 96 -1.35 4.02 -24.31
N ARG A 97 -2.25 3.15 -23.86
CA ARG A 97 -2.96 3.34 -22.57
C ARG A 97 -2.02 3.26 -21.38
N GLY A 98 -1.02 2.38 -21.43
CA GLY A 98 0.00 2.27 -20.38
C GLY A 98 0.78 3.58 -20.24
N MET A 99 1.24 4.16 -21.35
CA MET A 99 1.97 5.44 -21.35
C MET A 99 1.13 6.61 -20.80
N THR A 100 -0.11 6.76 -21.29
CA THR A 100 -1.02 7.81 -20.80
C THR A 100 -1.25 7.71 -19.31
N ARG A 101 -1.39 6.50 -18.81
CA ARG A 101 -1.59 6.23 -17.39
C ARG A 101 -0.34 6.53 -16.56
N THR A 102 0.84 6.17 -17.04
CA THR A 102 2.10 6.48 -16.36
C THR A 102 2.29 7.99 -16.26
N LEU A 103 2.02 8.73 -17.34
CA LEU A 103 2.05 10.19 -17.35
C LEU A 103 1.03 10.78 -16.37
N LEU A 104 -0.19 10.25 -16.33
CA LEU A 104 -1.22 10.70 -15.41
C LEU A 104 -0.85 10.42 -13.95
N ALA A 105 -0.28 9.24 -13.65
CA ALA A 105 0.20 8.90 -12.32
C ALA A 105 1.35 9.82 -11.89
N LEU A 106 2.26 10.14 -12.81
CA LEU A 106 3.38 11.05 -12.55
C LEU A 106 2.89 12.49 -12.32
N ALA A 107 1.96 12.97 -13.15
CA ALA A 107 1.30 14.27 -12.96
C ALA A 107 0.56 14.33 -11.61
N TRP A 108 -0.11 13.24 -11.23
CA TRP A 108 -0.77 13.12 -9.94
C TRP A 108 0.22 13.17 -8.78
N CYS A 109 1.35 12.45 -8.85
CA CYS A 109 2.41 12.49 -7.84
C CYS A 109 2.95 13.92 -7.67
N VAL A 110 3.21 14.62 -8.79
CA VAL A 110 3.66 16.01 -8.76
C VAL A 110 2.60 16.93 -8.14
N MET A 111 1.33 16.75 -8.49
CA MET A 111 0.23 17.53 -7.93
C MET A 111 0.09 17.31 -6.41
N VAL A 112 0.11 16.07 -5.94
CA VAL A 112 0.04 15.74 -4.51
C VAL A 112 1.24 16.33 -3.77
N GLY A 113 2.46 16.19 -4.32
CA GLY A 113 3.66 16.79 -3.74
C GLY A 113 3.57 18.32 -3.67
N ALA A 114 3.05 18.98 -4.72
CA ALA A 114 2.85 20.42 -4.75
C ALA A 114 1.81 20.87 -3.71
N VAL A 115 0.69 20.16 -3.58
CA VAL A 115 -0.36 20.46 -2.59
C VAL A 115 0.18 20.33 -1.16
N ILE A 116 0.93 19.24 -0.87
CA ILE A 116 1.53 19.04 0.45
C ILE A 116 2.51 20.17 0.75
N ARG A 117 3.35 20.57 -0.21
CA ARG A 117 4.28 21.69 -0.06
C ARG A 117 3.57 23.03 0.18
N LEU A 118 2.41 23.23 -0.43
CA LEU A 118 1.62 24.46 -0.27
C LEU A 118 0.92 24.51 1.10
N VAL A 119 0.39 23.39 1.55
CA VAL A 119 -0.38 23.27 2.80
C VAL A 119 0.54 23.25 4.02
N LEU A 120 1.76 22.74 3.88
CA LEU A 120 2.74 22.59 4.95
C LEU A 120 4.08 23.27 4.59
N PRO A 121 4.09 24.59 4.45
CA PRO A 121 5.31 25.32 4.05
C PRO A 121 6.43 25.24 5.09
N ALA A 122 6.10 24.93 6.36
CA ALA A 122 7.07 24.76 7.44
C ALA A 122 7.81 23.41 7.39
N MET A 123 7.30 22.43 6.64
CA MET A 123 8.03 21.18 6.39
C MET A 123 9.03 21.38 5.25
N VAL A 124 10.30 21.45 5.61
CA VAL A 124 11.39 21.45 4.62
C VAL A 124 11.48 20.04 4.05
N TYR A 125 10.87 19.84 2.88
CA TYR A 125 10.96 18.55 2.14
C TYR A 125 12.29 18.45 1.39
N SER A 126 13.39 18.58 2.11
CA SER A 126 14.67 18.20 1.56
C SER A 126 14.77 16.67 1.67
N PRO A 127 14.85 15.94 0.55
CA PRO A 127 14.97 14.48 0.58
C PRO A 127 16.19 14.00 1.38
N LEU A 128 17.18 14.87 1.55
CA LEU A 128 18.41 14.60 2.27
C LEU A 128 18.26 14.82 3.79
N GLU A 129 17.39 15.76 4.20
CA GLU A 129 17.17 16.07 5.63
C GLU A 129 16.09 15.18 6.27
N HIS A 130 15.04 14.83 5.48
CA HIS A 130 13.91 14.03 5.97
C HIS A 130 13.52 12.94 4.97
N PRO A 131 14.37 11.94 4.72
CA PRO A 131 14.14 10.93 3.70
C PRO A 131 12.89 10.10 3.93
N LEU A 132 12.53 9.80 5.18
CA LEU A 132 11.34 9.03 5.54
C LEU A 132 10.04 9.78 5.23
N LEU A 133 9.98 11.09 5.49
CA LEU A 133 8.81 11.91 5.15
C LEU A 133 8.64 12.02 3.63
N PHE A 134 9.73 12.24 2.91
CA PHE A 134 9.69 12.28 1.45
C PHE A 134 9.16 10.97 0.87
N VAL A 135 9.64 9.82 1.37
CA VAL A 135 9.13 8.51 0.95
C VAL A 135 7.66 8.33 1.32
N GLY A 136 7.21 8.81 2.47
CA GLY A 136 5.79 8.83 2.84
C GLY A 136 4.91 9.52 1.78
N VAL A 137 5.35 10.70 1.29
CA VAL A 137 4.66 11.42 0.20
C VAL A 137 4.63 10.58 -1.09
N VAL A 138 5.77 9.98 -1.46
CA VAL A 138 5.87 9.15 -2.68
C VAL A 138 4.96 7.93 -2.56
N ILE A 139 4.90 7.26 -1.40
CA ILE A 139 4.03 6.11 -1.15
C ILE A 139 2.56 6.53 -1.27
N VAL A 140 2.13 7.61 -0.64
CA VAL A 140 0.76 8.10 -0.73
C VAL A 140 0.38 8.41 -2.18
N ALA A 141 1.21 9.15 -2.90
CA ALA A 141 0.94 9.54 -4.27
C ALA A 141 0.86 8.32 -5.21
N THR A 142 1.82 7.39 -5.11
CA THR A 142 1.85 6.18 -5.96
C THR A 142 0.73 5.21 -5.61
N ALA A 143 0.41 5.03 -4.33
CA ALA A 143 -0.67 4.16 -3.89
C ALA A 143 -2.06 4.69 -4.28
N MET A 144 -2.30 6.00 -4.19
CA MET A 144 -3.53 6.63 -4.70
C MET A 144 -3.67 6.42 -6.21
N GLY A 145 -2.59 6.66 -6.97
CA GLY A 145 -2.57 6.40 -8.40
C GLY A 145 -2.87 4.94 -8.72
N ALA A 146 -2.21 4.00 -8.02
CA ALA A 146 -2.43 2.57 -8.17
C ALA A 146 -3.87 2.16 -7.80
N PHE A 147 -4.42 2.69 -6.71
CA PHE A 147 -5.79 2.42 -6.28
C PHE A 147 -6.82 2.85 -7.34
N ALA A 148 -6.66 4.03 -7.91
CA ALA A 148 -7.53 4.53 -8.96
C ALA A 148 -7.37 3.74 -10.28
N TRP A 149 -6.19 3.22 -10.53
CA TRP A 149 -5.81 2.60 -11.77
C TRP A 149 -6.16 1.12 -11.87
N HIS A 150 -5.90 0.36 -10.80
CA HIS A 150 -6.11 -1.08 -10.83
C HIS A 150 -7.60 -1.42 -10.87
N ARG A 151 -7.97 -2.29 -11.82
CA ARG A 151 -9.33 -2.82 -11.94
C ARG A 151 -9.56 -4.03 -11.04
N HIS A 152 -8.49 -4.81 -10.79
CA HIS A 152 -8.55 -5.99 -9.96
C HIS A 152 -8.76 -5.62 -8.49
N LEU A 153 -9.83 -6.14 -7.87
CA LEU A 153 -10.22 -5.78 -6.50
C LEU A 153 -9.12 -6.01 -5.47
N LEU A 154 -8.39 -7.14 -5.57
CA LEU A 154 -7.29 -7.43 -4.64
C LEU A 154 -6.14 -6.42 -4.76
N ARG A 155 -5.83 -5.95 -5.97
CA ARG A 155 -4.81 -4.90 -6.19
C ARG A 155 -5.23 -3.57 -5.60
N ARG A 156 -6.51 -3.24 -5.71
CA ARG A 156 -7.06 -2.05 -5.06
C ARG A 156 -6.97 -2.16 -3.55
N LEU A 157 -7.23 -3.35 -3.00
CA LEU A 157 -7.09 -3.60 -1.57
C LEU A 157 -5.63 -3.47 -1.10
N LEU A 158 -4.66 -4.01 -1.86
CA LEU A 158 -3.22 -3.81 -1.59
C LEU A 158 -2.85 -2.32 -1.63
N ALA A 159 -3.28 -1.61 -2.68
CA ALA A 159 -3.02 -0.18 -2.82
C ALA A 159 -3.63 0.63 -1.68
N PHE A 160 -4.83 0.29 -1.23
CA PHE A 160 -5.48 0.92 -0.07
C PHE A 160 -4.66 0.75 1.22
N ASN A 161 -4.12 -0.44 1.46
CA ASN A 161 -3.30 -0.69 2.65
C ASN A 161 -1.96 0.05 2.60
N VAL A 162 -1.28 0.04 1.45
CA VAL A 162 -0.03 0.80 1.24
C VAL A 162 -0.29 2.31 1.41
N LEU A 163 -1.42 2.82 0.87
CA LEU A 163 -1.85 4.19 1.06
C LEU A 163 -2.02 4.54 2.54
N GLY A 164 -2.71 3.68 3.30
CA GLY A 164 -2.95 3.86 4.73
C GLY A 164 -1.64 3.98 5.52
N SER A 165 -0.69 3.06 5.30
CA SER A 165 0.61 3.11 5.96
C SER A 165 1.39 4.38 5.60
N GLY A 166 1.34 4.84 4.34
CA GLY A 166 1.96 6.10 3.93
C GLY A 166 1.33 7.32 4.62
N VAL A 167 0.00 7.35 4.73
CA VAL A 167 -0.72 8.43 5.46
C VAL A 167 -0.36 8.43 6.93
N PHE A 168 -0.27 7.27 7.59
CA PHE A 168 0.14 7.18 9.00
C PHE A 168 1.58 7.66 9.22
N LEU A 169 2.48 7.35 8.27
CA LEU A 169 3.86 7.85 8.32
C LEU A 169 3.90 9.38 8.25
N LEU A 170 3.13 9.99 7.34
CA LEU A 170 3.02 11.45 7.24
C LEU A 170 2.40 12.05 8.50
N LEU A 171 1.35 11.41 9.04
CA LEU A 171 0.69 11.87 10.26
C LEU A 171 1.66 11.88 11.45
N ALA A 172 2.48 10.83 11.61
CA ALA A 172 3.49 10.77 12.65
C ALA A 172 4.58 11.83 12.46
N GLY A 173 4.99 12.09 11.22
CA GLY A 173 5.93 13.16 10.89
C GLY A 173 5.41 14.55 11.26
N MET A 174 4.09 14.79 11.15
CA MET A 174 3.45 16.05 11.50
C MET A 174 3.14 16.19 12.99
N ALA A 175 2.55 15.15 13.59
CA ALA A 175 2.07 15.17 14.98
C ALA A 175 3.15 14.76 16.00
N GLY A 176 4.30 14.28 15.52
CA GLY A 176 5.34 13.68 16.35
C GLY A 176 4.94 12.30 16.88
N THR A 177 5.86 11.67 17.63
CA THR A 177 5.70 10.31 18.18
C THR A 177 5.25 10.31 19.64
N SER A 178 4.42 11.29 20.02
CA SER A 178 3.82 11.34 21.36
C SER A 178 2.93 10.10 21.61
N MET A 179 2.73 9.72 22.88
CA MET A 179 1.90 8.56 23.24
C MET A 179 0.47 8.67 22.69
N GLN A 180 -0.09 9.89 22.66
CA GLN A 180 -1.41 10.14 22.08
C GLN A 180 -1.43 9.92 20.57
N SER A 181 -0.41 10.41 19.86
CA SER A 181 -0.27 10.20 18.39
C SER A 181 -0.13 8.71 18.07
N GLN A 182 0.68 7.98 18.83
CA GLN A 182 0.85 6.54 18.65
C GLN A 182 -0.46 5.77 18.88
N ALA A 183 -1.23 6.13 19.92
CA ALA A 183 -2.52 5.51 20.20
C ALA A 183 -3.52 5.76 19.05
N LEU A 184 -3.59 6.99 18.51
CA LEU A 184 -4.46 7.34 17.40
C LEU A 184 -4.11 6.55 16.13
N ILE A 185 -2.83 6.47 15.79
CA ILE A 185 -2.35 5.71 14.63
C ILE A 185 -2.64 4.21 14.82
N THR A 186 -2.44 3.67 16.03
CA THR A 186 -2.77 2.26 16.36
C THR A 186 -4.26 1.96 16.12
N ILE A 187 -5.14 2.84 16.56
CA ILE A 187 -6.60 2.71 16.30
C ILE A 187 -6.85 2.74 14.79
N GLY A 188 -6.22 3.67 14.07
CA GLY A 188 -6.33 3.76 12.61
C GLY A 188 -5.88 2.49 11.91
N LEU A 189 -4.76 1.90 12.32
CA LEU A 189 -4.25 0.61 11.82
C LEU A 189 -5.25 -0.53 12.07
N ALA A 190 -5.84 -0.60 13.27
CA ALA A 190 -6.84 -1.61 13.61
C ALA A 190 -8.10 -1.48 12.74
N VAL A 191 -8.58 -0.25 12.51
CA VAL A 191 -9.73 0.02 11.65
C VAL A 191 -9.41 -0.33 10.19
N ALA A 192 -8.22 0.02 9.69
CA ALA A 192 -7.77 -0.33 8.35
C ALA A 192 -7.68 -1.85 8.16
N TRP A 193 -7.19 -2.57 9.17
CA TRP A 193 -7.17 -4.03 9.17
C TRP A 193 -8.57 -4.65 9.10
N LEU A 194 -9.52 -4.17 9.90
CA LEU A 194 -10.92 -4.64 9.84
C LEU A 194 -11.52 -4.42 8.44
N GLY A 195 -11.26 -3.25 7.84
CA GLY A 195 -11.66 -2.97 6.46
C GLY A 195 -11.02 -3.94 5.45
N SER A 196 -9.75 -4.28 5.65
CA SER A 196 -9.02 -5.23 4.81
C SER A 196 -9.56 -6.66 4.96
N LEU A 197 -9.87 -7.08 6.18
CA LEU A 197 -10.49 -8.38 6.46
C LEU A 197 -11.85 -8.49 5.78
N LEU A 198 -12.73 -7.49 5.96
CA LEU A 198 -14.04 -7.47 5.31
C LEU A 198 -13.93 -7.48 3.79
N SER A 199 -13.00 -6.71 3.24
CA SER A 199 -12.76 -6.67 1.80
C SER A 199 -12.24 -8.01 1.27
N ALA A 200 -11.32 -8.66 2.00
CA ALA A 200 -10.80 -9.98 1.65
C ALA A 200 -11.92 -11.05 1.65
N LEU A 201 -12.79 -11.03 2.67
CA LEU A 201 -13.98 -11.91 2.74
C LEU A 201 -14.93 -11.64 1.58
N LEU A 202 -15.20 -10.37 1.27
CA LEU A 202 -16.06 -9.98 0.15
C LEU A 202 -15.51 -10.44 -1.19
N ILE A 203 -14.23 -10.20 -1.45
CA ILE A 203 -13.54 -10.65 -2.67
C ILE A 203 -13.68 -12.18 -2.81
N ARG A 204 -13.47 -12.90 -1.71
CA ARG A 204 -13.57 -14.35 -1.72
C ARG A 204 -15.00 -14.83 -2.00
N THR A 205 -16.00 -14.24 -1.34
CA THR A 205 -17.41 -14.60 -1.55
C THR A 205 -17.90 -14.27 -2.95
N LEU A 206 -17.50 -13.13 -3.51
CA LEU A 206 -17.81 -12.75 -4.89
C LEU A 206 -17.20 -13.75 -5.88
N TYR A 207 -15.94 -14.09 -5.69
CA TYR A 207 -15.26 -15.07 -6.54
C TYR A 207 -15.95 -16.43 -6.53
N LEU A 208 -16.39 -16.91 -5.35
CA LEU A 208 -17.06 -18.20 -5.21
C LEU A 208 -18.47 -18.21 -5.81
N ARG A 209 -19.15 -17.06 -5.85
CA ARG A 209 -20.53 -16.95 -6.37
C ARG A 209 -20.59 -16.66 -7.87
N GLU A 210 -19.75 -15.76 -8.35
CA GLU A 210 -19.84 -15.19 -9.70
C GLU A 210 -18.65 -15.55 -10.59
N GLY A 211 -17.63 -16.22 -10.00
CA GLY A 211 -16.42 -16.62 -10.71
C GLY A 211 -15.41 -15.49 -10.95
N PRO A 212 -14.40 -15.70 -11.83
CA PRO A 212 -13.31 -14.76 -12.02
C PRO A 212 -13.72 -13.41 -12.64
N ALA A 213 -14.84 -13.35 -13.36
CA ALA A 213 -15.36 -12.12 -13.98
C ALA A 213 -15.76 -11.06 -12.93
N ALA A 214 -16.23 -11.48 -11.76
CA ALA A 214 -16.62 -10.58 -10.67
C ALA A 214 -15.47 -9.77 -10.08
N LEU A 215 -14.22 -10.21 -10.28
CA LEU A 215 -13.02 -9.53 -9.77
C LEU A 215 -12.58 -8.37 -10.66
N LEU A 216 -13.09 -8.31 -11.89
CA LEU A 216 -12.86 -7.25 -12.85
C LEU A 216 -14.08 -6.33 -12.76
N GLY A 217 -13.90 -5.06 -12.42
CA GLY A 217 -15.01 -4.14 -12.18
C GLY A 217 -16.06 -4.14 -13.31
N ALA A 218 -17.32 -3.93 -12.97
CA ALA A 218 -18.58 -4.14 -13.71
C ALA A 218 -18.66 -3.61 -15.17
N ARG A 219 -17.65 -2.93 -15.69
CA ARG A 219 -17.63 -2.41 -17.08
C ARG A 219 -17.31 -3.46 -18.15
N GLU A 220 -16.62 -4.55 -17.79
CA GLU A 220 -16.28 -5.59 -18.78
C GLU A 220 -17.40 -6.60 -19.00
N LEU A 221 -18.35 -6.70 -18.08
CA LEU A 221 -19.55 -7.54 -18.28
C LEU A 221 -20.44 -6.98 -19.39
N GLN A 222 -20.43 -5.66 -19.61
CA GLN A 222 -21.20 -5.03 -20.71
C GLN A 222 -20.50 -5.12 -22.07
N GLU A 223 -19.15 -5.18 -22.11
CA GLU A 223 -18.40 -5.31 -23.37
C GLU A 223 -18.33 -6.77 -23.87
N SER A 224 -18.58 -7.77 -23.00
CA SER A 224 -18.61 -9.18 -23.39
C SER A 224 -19.99 -9.65 -23.86
N GLU A 225 -21.05 -8.85 -23.68
CA GLU A 225 -22.40 -9.09 -24.16
C GLU A 225 -22.73 -8.37 -25.49
N GLN A 226 -21.81 -7.60 -26.06
CA GLN A 226 -21.89 -6.96 -27.38
C GLN A 226 -20.97 -7.66 -28.39
#